data_cd58304649f6ce189266a75dbac28cc7
#
_entry.id   cd58304649f6ce189266a75dbac28cc7
#
_cell.length_a   1.000
_cell.length_b   1.000
_cell.length_c   1.000
_cell.angle_alpha   90.00
_cell.angle_beta   90.00
_cell.angle_gamma   90.00
#
_symmetry.space_group_name_H-M   'P 1'
#
loop_
_entity.id
_entity.type
_entity.pdbx_description
1 polymer ?
#
loop_
_entity_poly.entity_id
_entity_poly.type
_entity_poly.pdbx_seq_one_letter_code
_entity_poly.pdbx_strand_id
1 'polypeptide(L)'
;MKCHIDLSMAVFPKGTCGCHLDILARNPLWQAKRNFGHGTGHGIGFFLNVHEGPQEFRQNFNAYPFVPGIINTIEPGLYREGMHGVRHENVALVREDGTNDFGTWYTFETLTLCHYDTSALVLDLMTPEEIAWLNAYNERVYRTLSPRLPSDVAAWLRQKTLPI
;
A
#
# COMPACT_ATOMS: atom_id res chain seq x y z
N MET A 1 4.26 -7.38 4.41
CA MET A 1 3.91 -7.35 2.98
C MET A 1 2.40 -7.57 2.78
N LYS A 2 1.79 -8.70 3.14
CA LYS A 2 0.35 -8.98 2.95
C LYS A 2 -0.56 -7.81 3.33
N CYS A 3 -0.43 -7.27 4.54
CA CYS A 3 -1.22 -6.12 5.01
C CYS A 3 -1.16 -4.91 4.09
N HIS A 4 0.01 -4.66 3.51
CA HIS A 4 0.23 -3.57 2.57
C HIS A 4 -0.46 -3.85 1.22
N ILE A 5 -0.30 -5.06 0.70
CA ILE A 5 -0.87 -5.47 -0.60
C ILE A 5 -2.39 -5.50 -0.52
N ASP A 6 -2.96 -6.11 0.53
CA ASP A 6 -4.42 -6.26 0.66
C ASP A 6 -5.13 -4.90 0.69
N LEU A 7 -4.55 -3.90 1.37
CA LEU A 7 -5.10 -2.54 1.33
C LEU A 7 -4.85 -1.87 -0.02
N SER A 8 -3.67 -2.07 -0.63
CA SER A 8 -3.33 -1.48 -1.93
C SER A 8 -4.21 -1.99 -3.08
N MET A 9 -4.71 -3.23 -2.98
CA MET A 9 -5.63 -3.84 -3.96
C MET A 9 -7.10 -3.51 -3.71
N ALA A 10 -7.42 -2.74 -2.67
CA ALA A 10 -8.81 -2.50 -2.29
C ALA A 10 -9.59 -1.80 -3.42
N VAL A 11 -10.77 -2.34 -3.69
CA VAL A 11 -11.85 -1.68 -4.43
C VAL A 11 -12.98 -1.41 -3.45
N PHE A 12 -13.48 -0.17 -3.42
CA PHE A 12 -14.43 0.25 -2.39
C PHE A 12 -15.47 1.24 -2.93
N PRO A 13 -16.69 1.23 -2.38
CA PRO A 13 -17.74 2.13 -2.85
C PRO A 13 -17.51 3.58 -2.39
N LYS A 14 -18.00 4.52 -3.19
CA LYS A 14 -18.07 5.94 -2.82
C LYS A 14 -18.70 6.12 -1.43
N GLY A 15 -18.11 6.98 -0.61
CA GLY A 15 -18.54 7.23 0.76
C GLY A 15 -17.81 6.40 1.82
N THR A 16 -16.91 5.51 1.41
CA THR A 16 -16.07 4.72 2.32
C THR A 16 -15.08 5.62 3.04
N CYS A 17 -15.00 5.47 4.37
CA CYS A 17 -14.03 6.16 5.23
C CYS A 17 -12.84 5.25 5.55
N GLY A 18 -11.74 5.86 6.01
CA GLY A 18 -10.50 5.14 6.28
C GLY A 18 -10.61 4.05 7.36
N CYS A 19 -11.48 4.22 8.36
CA CYS A 19 -11.72 3.19 9.37
C CYS A 19 -12.34 1.89 8.80
N HIS A 20 -13.07 1.97 7.69
CA HIS A 20 -13.58 0.79 6.99
C HIS A 20 -12.48 0.05 6.23
N LEU A 21 -11.50 0.78 5.69
CA LEU A 21 -10.40 0.24 4.89
C LEU A 21 -9.22 -0.23 5.75
N ASP A 22 -9.00 0.37 6.92
CA ASP A 22 -7.92 0.01 7.85
C ASP A 22 -7.94 -1.48 8.23
N ILE A 23 -9.13 -2.06 8.31
CA ILE A 23 -9.31 -3.49 8.62
C ILE A 23 -8.66 -4.41 7.58
N LEU A 24 -8.63 -4.01 6.31
CA LEU A 24 -8.03 -4.82 5.24
C LEU A 24 -6.54 -5.02 5.49
N ALA A 25 -5.84 -3.97 5.92
CA ALA A 25 -4.43 -4.07 6.29
C ALA A 25 -4.19 -4.83 7.59
N ARG A 26 -5.12 -4.76 8.56
CA ARG A 26 -4.93 -5.44 9.86
C ARG A 26 -5.29 -6.91 9.84
N ASN A 27 -6.24 -7.30 8.99
CA ASN A 27 -6.78 -8.64 8.99
C ASN A 27 -5.71 -9.74 8.87
N PRO A 28 -4.70 -9.70 7.99
CA PRO A 28 -3.65 -10.72 7.92
C PRO A 28 -2.87 -10.88 9.24
N LEU A 29 -2.61 -9.79 9.95
CA LEU A 29 -1.94 -9.85 11.25
C LEU A 29 -2.86 -10.38 12.34
N TRP A 30 -4.13 -10.00 12.35
CA TRP A 30 -5.10 -10.49 13.34
C TRP A 30 -5.34 -11.99 13.20
N GLN A 31 -5.39 -12.52 11.98
CA GLN A 31 -5.45 -13.97 11.76
C GLN A 31 -4.24 -14.69 12.37
N ALA A 32 -3.08 -14.02 12.39
CA ALA A 32 -1.87 -14.50 13.04
C ALA A 32 -1.76 -14.10 14.54
N LYS A 33 -2.81 -13.53 15.14
CA LYS A 33 -2.87 -13.02 16.53
C LYS A 33 -1.76 -12.00 16.82
N ARG A 34 -1.53 -11.09 15.87
CA ARG A 34 -0.57 -9.97 15.94
C ARG A 34 -1.28 -8.66 15.64
N ASN A 35 -0.67 -7.55 16.02
CA ASN A 35 -1.21 -6.22 15.77
C ASN A 35 -0.08 -5.18 15.72
N PHE A 36 -0.42 -3.95 15.30
CA PHE A 36 0.42 -2.76 15.41
C PHE A 36 -0.39 -1.60 16.00
N GLY A 37 0.28 -0.74 16.75
CA GLY A 37 -0.35 0.30 17.59
C GLY A 37 -0.52 1.66 16.92
N HIS A 38 -0.11 1.84 15.65
CA HIS A 38 -0.27 3.10 14.93
C HIS A 38 -1.35 3.03 13.86
N GLY A 39 -1.69 4.17 13.23
CA GLY A 39 -2.54 4.20 12.04
C GLY A 39 -1.90 3.47 10.87
N THR A 40 -2.70 2.90 9.98
CA THR A 40 -2.19 2.22 8.79
C THR A 40 -1.74 3.19 7.71
N GLY A 41 -2.13 4.47 7.81
CA GLY A 41 -1.72 5.52 6.91
C GLY A 41 -2.43 6.84 7.18
N HIS A 42 -1.96 7.88 6.55
CA HIS A 42 -2.39 9.26 6.76
C HIS A 42 -2.33 10.07 5.46
N GLY A 43 -3.04 11.20 5.43
CA GLY A 43 -2.90 12.19 4.38
C GLY A 43 -1.54 12.86 4.39
N ILE A 44 -1.14 13.37 3.24
CA ILE A 44 0.11 14.11 3.04
C ILE A 44 -0.23 15.53 2.63
N GLY A 45 0.38 16.52 3.29
CA GLY A 45 0.12 17.92 3.05
C GLY A 45 0.67 18.42 1.72
N PHE A 46 -0.08 19.32 1.09
CA PHE A 46 0.32 19.98 -0.15
C PHE A 46 1.63 20.78 0.04
N PHE A 47 1.86 21.36 1.21
CA PHE A 47 3.01 22.19 1.50
C PHE A 47 3.93 21.56 2.54
N LEU A 48 4.46 20.37 2.21
CA LEU A 48 5.51 19.64 2.94
C LEU A 48 5.12 19.09 4.32
N ASN A 49 3.86 19.16 4.73
CA ASN A 49 3.46 18.54 5.98
C ASN A 49 3.28 17.03 5.80
N VAL A 50 4.11 16.24 6.48
CA VAL A 50 4.12 14.78 6.35
C VAL A 50 2.79 14.17 6.77
N HIS A 51 2.24 14.60 7.91
CA HIS A 51 0.95 14.15 8.42
C HIS A 51 -0.08 15.27 8.28
N GLU A 52 -0.94 15.17 7.28
CA GLU A 52 -2.01 16.14 7.09
C GLU A 52 -3.31 15.43 6.73
N GLY A 53 -4.30 15.60 7.62
CA GLY A 53 -5.66 15.14 7.40
C GLY A 53 -6.44 16.02 6.41
N PRO A 54 -7.78 15.82 6.36
CA PRO A 54 -8.61 15.18 7.39
C PRO A 54 -8.69 13.65 7.34
N GLN A 55 -8.37 13.02 6.22
CA GLN A 55 -8.49 11.58 6.04
C GLN A 55 -7.28 10.81 6.58
N GLU A 56 -7.51 9.59 7.02
CA GLU A 56 -6.47 8.68 7.51
C GLU A 56 -6.98 7.23 7.48
N PHE A 57 -6.08 6.25 7.41
CA PHE A 57 -6.38 4.85 7.70
C PHE A 57 -6.11 4.57 9.18
N ARG A 58 -7.16 4.42 9.97
CA ARG A 58 -7.07 4.19 11.41
C ARG A 58 -8.31 3.47 11.93
N GLN A 59 -8.19 2.72 13.03
CA GLN A 59 -9.32 2.04 13.64
C GLN A 59 -10.39 3.01 14.19
N ASN A 60 -9.97 4.18 14.66
CA ASN A 60 -10.90 5.19 15.18
C ASN A 60 -11.76 5.73 14.04
N PHE A 61 -13.04 5.92 14.32
CA PHE A 61 -13.96 6.50 13.34
C PHE A 61 -13.53 7.93 12.97
N ASN A 62 -13.45 8.15 11.67
CA ASN A 62 -13.24 9.46 11.05
C ASN A 62 -14.24 9.59 9.91
N ALA A 63 -15.09 10.60 9.95
CA ALA A 63 -16.22 10.76 9.02
C ALA A 63 -15.84 11.23 7.63
N TYR A 64 -14.57 11.55 7.36
CA TYR A 64 -14.13 12.00 6.05
C TYR A 64 -13.99 10.83 5.08
N PRO A 65 -14.81 10.77 4.02
CA PRO A 65 -14.73 9.70 3.04
C PRO A 65 -13.52 9.91 2.11
N PHE A 66 -13.02 8.79 1.61
CA PHE A 66 -12.04 8.82 0.53
C PHE A 66 -12.71 9.21 -0.79
N VAL A 67 -12.11 10.16 -1.51
CA VAL A 67 -12.59 10.62 -2.82
C VAL A 67 -11.42 10.67 -3.82
N PRO A 68 -11.68 10.56 -5.13
CA PRO A 68 -10.63 10.67 -6.15
C PRO A 68 -9.80 11.94 -5.99
N GLY A 69 -8.48 11.80 -6.12
CA GLY A 69 -7.50 12.87 -5.91
C GLY A 69 -6.88 12.93 -4.51
N ILE A 70 -7.45 12.24 -3.53
CA ILE A 70 -6.84 12.12 -2.20
C ILE A 70 -5.58 11.27 -2.28
N ILE A 71 -4.52 11.74 -1.60
CA ILE A 71 -3.24 11.04 -1.45
C ILE A 71 -3.10 10.61 0.02
N ASN A 72 -2.76 9.33 0.22
CA ASN A 72 -2.51 8.76 1.54
C ASN A 72 -1.30 7.83 1.53
N THR A 73 -0.63 7.72 2.67
CA THR A 73 0.32 6.61 2.91
C THR A 73 -0.44 5.31 3.17
N ILE A 74 0.18 4.19 2.83
CA ILE A 74 -0.20 2.83 3.24
C ILE A 74 1.04 2.22 3.87
N GLU A 75 1.05 2.12 5.21
CA GLU A 75 2.26 1.85 6.00
C GLU A 75 2.05 0.87 7.17
N PRO A 76 1.37 -0.25 6.98
CA PRO A 76 1.22 -1.22 8.05
C PRO A 76 2.57 -1.72 8.53
N GLY A 77 2.67 -2.11 9.81
CA GLY A 77 3.91 -2.58 10.38
C GLY A 77 3.73 -3.76 11.33
N LEU A 78 4.85 -4.36 11.73
CA LEU A 78 4.92 -5.35 12.79
C LEU A 78 6.16 -5.07 13.62
N TYR A 79 5.98 -4.96 14.93
CA TYR A 79 7.06 -4.60 15.85
C TYR A 79 7.10 -5.57 17.03
N ARG A 80 8.31 -5.97 17.40
CA ARG A 80 8.58 -6.78 18.59
C ARG A 80 9.65 -6.08 19.41
N GLU A 81 9.26 -5.61 20.58
CA GLU A 81 10.14 -4.88 21.49
C GLU A 81 11.43 -5.67 21.76
N GLY A 82 12.57 -4.98 21.71
CA GLY A 82 13.88 -5.57 21.88
C GLY A 82 14.35 -6.54 20.78
N MET A 83 13.57 -6.72 19.71
CA MET A 83 13.89 -7.68 18.64
C MET A 83 13.97 -7.03 17.25
N HIS A 84 12.84 -6.57 16.69
CA HIS A 84 12.80 -6.03 15.34
C HIS A 84 11.51 -5.23 15.09
N GLY A 85 11.57 -4.41 14.04
CA GLY A 85 10.40 -3.79 13.41
C GLY A 85 10.45 -3.94 11.91
N VAL A 86 9.29 -4.11 11.27
CA VAL A 86 9.14 -4.17 9.82
C VAL A 86 7.98 -3.28 9.42
N ARG A 87 8.19 -2.40 8.44
CA ARG A 87 7.16 -1.59 7.79
C ARG A 87 7.38 -1.61 6.29
N HIS A 88 6.31 -1.80 5.54
CA HIS A 88 6.27 -1.54 4.10
C HIS A 88 5.38 -0.33 3.87
N GLU A 89 5.85 0.63 3.10
CA GLU A 89 5.16 1.89 2.91
C GLU A 89 5.19 2.34 1.46
N ASN A 90 4.03 2.75 0.96
CA ASN A 90 3.86 3.47 -0.29
C ASN A 90 2.90 4.63 -0.10
N VAL A 91 3.02 5.60 -0.98
CA VAL A 91 2.02 6.64 -1.19
C VAL A 91 1.04 6.16 -2.26
N ALA A 92 -0.25 6.27 -1.96
CA ALA A 92 -1.33 5.86 -2.84
C ALA A 92 -2.30 7.04 -3.13
N LEU A 93 -2.77 7.09 -4.36
CA LEU A 93 -3.76 8.05 -4.85
C LEU A 93 -5.08 7.35 -5.06
N VAL A 94 -6.17 7.93 -4.56
CA VAL A 94 -7.53 7.44 -4.83
C VAL A 94 -7.92 7.75 -6.27
N ARG A 95 -8.39 6.72 -6.99
CA ARG A 95 -8.89 6.80 -8.36
C ARG A 95 -10.32 6.30 -8.44
N GLU A 96 -11.09 6.82 -9.38
CA GLU A 96 -12.36 6.21 -9.76
C GLU A 96 -12.10 4.93 -10.57
N ASP A 97 -12.82 3.85 -10.21
CA ASP A 97 -12.74 2.53 -10.83
C ASP A 97 -14.02 2.18 -11.61
N GLY A 98 -14.88 3.17 -11.83
CA GLY A 98 -16.11 3.04 -12.61
C GLY A 98 -17.38 3.09 -11.79
N THR A 99 -18.50 2.93 -12.52
CA THR A 99 -19.85 2.99 -11.95
C THR A 99 -20.69 1.83 -12.52
N ASN A 100 -21.51 1.22 -11.69
CA ASN A 100 -22.46 0.17 -12.06
C ASN A 100 -23.78 0.36 -11.29
N ASP A 101 -24.69 -0.63 -11.35
CA ASP A 101 -26.00 -0.59 -10.70
C ASP A 101 -25.91 -0.50 -9.16
N PHE A 102 -24.77 -0.81 -8.57
CA PHE A 102 -24.52 -0.71 -7.12
C PHE A 102 -23.87 0.63 -6.71
N GLY A 103 -23.49 1.49 -7.67
CA GLY A 103 -22.91 2.80 -7.42
C GLY A 103 -21.54 3.04 -8.05
N THR A 104 -20.85 4.07 -7.56
CA THR A 104 -19.51 4.45 -8.01
C THR A 104 -18.46 3.80 -7.11
N TRP A 105 -17.42 3.26 -7.72
CA TRP A 105 -16.34 2.52 -7.08
C TRP A 105 -15.01 3.24 -7.22
N TYR A 106 -14.18 3.09 -6.22
CA TYR A 106 -12.83 3.67 -6.15
C TYR A 106 -11.79 2.59 -5.87
N THR A 107 -10.55 2.88 -6.25
CA THR A 107 -9.39 2.04 -6.01
C THR A 107 -8.15 2.90 -5.70
N PHE A 108 -7.01 2.27 -5.45
CA PHE A 108 -5.76 2.95 -5.20
C PHE A 108 -4.77 2.79 -6.37
N GLU A 109 -4.18 3.91 -6.79
CA GLU A 109 -2.99 3.92 -7.62
C GLU A 109 -1.76 4.18 -6.74
N THR A 110 -0.82 3.25 -6.69
CA THR A 110 0.44 3.45 -5.98
C THR A 110 1.29 4.49 -6.71
N LEU A 111 1.71 5.55 -6.03
CA LEU A 111 2.56 6.60 -6.59
C LEU A 111 4.05 6.36 -6.34
N THR A 112 4.42 5.79 -5.21
CA THR A 112 5.81 5.44 -4.89
C THR A 112 6.36 4.45 -5.91
N LEU A 113 7.56 4.72 -6.41
CA LEU A 113 8.28 3.87 -7.35
C LEU A 113 9.63 3.48 -6.75
N CYS A 114 9.62 2.51 -5.87
CA CYS A 114 10.80 1.88 -5.27
C CYS A 114 10.55 0.38 -5.16
N HIS A 115 11.47 -0.44 -5.66
CA HIS A 115 11.31 -1.89 -5.58
C HIS A 115 11.26 -2.37 -4.14
N TYR A 116 10.49 -3.43 -3.90
CA TYR A 116 10.57 -4.16 -2.64
C TYR A 116 11.67 -5.20 -2.68
N ASP A 117 12.46 -5.27 -1.60
CA ASP A 117 13.37 -6.40 -1.39
C ASP A 117 12.54 -7.64 -1.04
N THR A 118 12.56 -8.61 -1.95
CA THR A 118 11.79 -9.85 -1.82
C THR A 118 12.54 -10.95 -1.07
N SER A 119 13.82 -10.74 -0.74
CA SER A 119 14.67 -11.76 -0.11
C SER A 119 14.20 -12.17 1.30
N ALA A 120 13.47 -11.29 1.99
CA ALA A 120 12.94 -11.54 3.33
C ALA A 120 11.48 -12.04 3.33
N LEU A 121 10.87 -12.28 2.18
CA LEU A 121 9.49 -12.74 2.08
C LEU A 121 9.38 -14.26 2.25
N VAL A 122 8.40 -14.67 3.03
CA VAL A 122 8.01 -16.09 3.15
C VAL A 122 6.89 -16.32 2.15
N LEU A 123 7.24 -16.79 0.95
CA LEU A 123 6.32 -16.90 -0.17
C LEU A 123 5.14 -17.84 0.10
N ASP A 124 5.35 -18.90 0.86
CA ASP A 124 4.30 -19.86 1.25
C ASP A 124 3.16 -19.22 2.09
N LEU A 125 3.41 -18.02 2.63
CA LEU A 125 2.38 -17.25 3.33
C LEU A 125 1.59 -16.30 2.43
N MET A 126 2.01 -16.14 1.17
CA MET A 126 1.40 -15.23 0.21
C MET A 126 0.42 -15.97 -0.69
N THR A 127 -0.66 -15.28 -1.08
CA THR A 127 -1.58 -15.81 -2.09
C THR A 127 -1.04 -15.56 -3.51
N PRO A 128 -1.52 -16.32 -4.53
CA PRO A 128 -1.15 -16.05 -5.92
C PRO A 128 -1.45 -14.61 -6.35
N GLU A 129 -2.54 -14.02 -5.88
CA GLU A 129 -2.94 -12.64 -6.19
C GLU A 129 -1.98 -11.62 -5.58
N GLU A 130 -1.53 -11.84 -4.35
CA GLU A 130 -0.53 -10.99 -3.70
C GLU A 130 0.83 -11.06 -4.40
N ILE A 131 1.25 -12.26 -4.83
CA ILE A 131 2.47 -12.46 -5.63
C ILE A 131 2.34 -11.76 -6.99
N ALA A 132 1.20 -11.91 -7.66
CA ALA A 132 0.94 -11.26 -8.94
C ALA A 132 0.98 -9.73 -8.81
N TRP A 133 0.37 -9.17 -7.77
CA TRP A 133 0.42 -7.73 -7.50
C TRP A 133 1.86 -7.25 -7.29
N LEU A 134 2.64 -7.95 -6.47
CA LEU A 134 4.03 -7.58 -6.18
C LEU A 134 4.92 -7.64 -7.42
N ASN A 135 4.76 -8.68 -8.24
CA ASN A 135 5.48 -8.81 -9.50
C ASN A 135 5.11 -7.70 -10.49
N ALA A 136 3.83 -7.37 -10.63
CA ALA A 136 3.36 -6.27 -11.47
C ALA A 136 3.87 -4.92 -10.97
N TYR A 137 3.89 -4.69 -9.66
CA TYR A 137 4.44 -3.49 -9.05
C TYR A 137 5.94 -3.33 -9.33
N ASN A 138 6.73 -4.37 -9.07
CA ASN A 138 8.18 -4.36 -9.32
C ASN A 138 8.50 -4.16 -10.81
N GLU A 139 7.76 -4.79 -11.72
CA GLU A 139 7.91 -4.57 -13.17
C GLU A 139 7.57 -3.12 -13.55
N ARG A 140 6.52 -2.52 -12.98
CA ARG A 140 6.19 -1.10 -13.18
C ARG A 140 7.32 -0.19 -12.71
N VAL A 141 7.90 -0.46 -11.53
CA VAL A 141 9.07 0.27 -11.02
C VAL A 141 10.22 0.23 -12.01
N TYR A 142 10.59 -0.97 -12.48
CA TYR A 142 11.66 -1.14 -13.45
C TYR A 142 11.37 -0.37 -14.75
N ARG A 143 10.23 -0.60 -15.37
CA ARG A 143 9.87 0.02 -16.65
C ARG A 143 9.84 1.54 -16.60
N THR A 144 9.43 2.10 -15.47
CA THR A 144 9.32 3.55 -15.30
C THR A 144 10.68 4.20 -15.02
N LEU A 145 11.53 3.56 -14.21
CA LEU A 145 12.78 4.16 -13.76
C LEU A 145 13.97 3.84 -14.66
N SER A 146 14.05 2.61 -15.22
CA SER A 146 15.22 2.18 -15.98
C SER A 146 15.63 3.11 -17.13
N PRO A 147 14.71 3.75 -17.89
CA PRO A 147 15.10 4.69 -18.94
C PRO A 147 15.75 5.99 -18.44
N ARG A 148 15.69 6.24 -17.12
CA ARG A 148 16.20 7.45 -16.46
C ARG A 148 17.45 7.20 -15.63
N LEU A 149 17.93 5.95 -15.60
CA LEU A 149 19.05 5.51 -14.79
C LEU A 149 20.30 5.24 -15.66
N PRO A 150 21.51 5.38 -15.12
CA PRO A 150 22.71 4.84 -15.73
C PRO A 150 22.57 3.33 -15.99
N SER A 151 23.24 2.82 -17.02
CA SER A 151 23.05 1.44 -17.49
C SER A 151 23.37 0.37 -16.43
N ASP A 152 24.38 0.59 -15.61
CA ASP A 152 24.77 -0.29 -14.51
C ASP A 152 23.71 -0.31 -13.40
N VAL A 153 23.15 0.87 -13.06
CA VAL A 153 22.06 1.01 -12.06
C VAL A 153 20.77 0.38 -12.61
N ALA A 154 20.46 0.59 -13.88
CA ALA A 154 19.30 -0.04 -14.52
C ALA A 154 19.43 -1.57 -14.54
N ALA A 155 20.62 -2.10 -14.81
CA ALA A 155 20.90 -3.54 -14.75
C ALA A 155 20.75 -4.08 -13.30
N TRP A 156 21.26 -3.36 -12.30
CA TRP A 156 21.03 -3.69 -10.89
C TRP A 156 19.54 -3.67 -10.52
N LEU A 157 18.80 -2.63 -10.92
CA LEU A 157 17.37 -2.53 -10.66
C LEU A 157 16.63 -3.71 -11.30
N ARG A 158 17.02 -4.14 -12.51
CA ARG A 158 16.41 -5.32 -13.16
C ARG A 158 16.54 -6.57 -12.28
N GLN A 159 17.71 -6.80 -11.70
CA GLN A 159 17.91 -7.95 -10.80
C GLN A 159 17.02 -7.88 -9.56
N LYS A 160 16.79 -6.67 -9.03
CA LYS A 160 15.95 -6.44 -7.85
C LYS A 160 14.44 -6.51 -8.11
N THR A 161 14.04 -6.44 -9.37
CA THR A 161 12.63 -6.43 -9.81
C THR A 161 12.24 -7.68 -10.60
N LEU A 162 13.05 -8.73 -10.57
CA LEU A 162 12.68 -10.02 -11.16
C LEU A 162 11.45 -10.62 -10.45
N PRO A 163 10.57 -11.28 -11.20
CA PRO A 163 9.44 -12.00 -10.58
C PRO A 163 9.90 -13.05 -9.58
N ILE A 164 9.05 -13.25 -8.56
CA ILE A 164 9.19 -14.28 -7.53
C ILE A 164 8.16 -15.37 -7.75
#